data_4c6684dbcf67a1959477819f05988bcd
#
_entry.id   4c6684dbcf67a1959477819f05988bcd
#
_cell.length_a   1.000
_cell.length_b   1.000
_cell.length_c   1.000
_cell.angle_alpha   90.00
_cell.angle_beta   90.00
_cell.angle_gamma   90.00
#
_symmetry.space_group_name_H-M   'P 1'
#
loop_
_entity.id
_entity.type
_entity.pdbx_description
1 polymer ?
#
loop_
_entity_poly.entity_id
_entity_poly.type
_entity_poly.pdbx_seq_one_letter_code
_entity_poly.pdbx_strand_id
1 'polypeptide(L)'
;MGEPIGRVTRCSTQGFVGAVRQLDPETPTFGTLCKAEAQGGNIYVVGAVYDISIEDDPFARHVASSERANSEQIADHVVNRQTPIEISAIAVGYIKDEKYFFSLPPQPPLTMAEIIPLTDAEIIAFTAGFEFIPTLINFRNDELTAAVLRAAAQCRPESEQHYYLQGGGRACARLLNEDFVRLETLIQRIKP
;
A
#
# COMPACT_ATOMS: atom_id res chain seq x y z
N MET A 1 5.25 -17.05 -4.08
CA MET A 1 3.97 -16.34 -3.99
C MET A 1 3.87 -15.87 -2.55
N GLY A 2 3.67 -14.57 -2.31
CA GLY A 2 3.58 -14.04 -0.94
C GLY A 2 2.40 -14.65 -0.18
N GLU A 3 2.47 -14.64 1.15
CA GLU A 3 1.36 -15.08 2.00
C GLU A 3 0.26 -14.02 1.98
N PRO A 4 -1.04 -14.40 1.85
CA PRO A 4 -2.14 -13.44 1.87
C PRO A 4 -2.27 -12.73 3.21
N ILE A 5 -2.34 -11.40 3.20
CA ILE A 5 -2.51 -10.58 4.42
C ILE A 5 -3.97 -10.34 4.78
N GLY A 6 -4.88 -10.53 3.85
CA GLY A 6 -6.31 -10.28 4.08
C GLY A 6 -7.16 -10.58 2.84
N ARG A 7 -8.41 -10.10 2.87
CA ARG A 7 -9.35 -10.26 1.76
C ARG A 7 -10.05 -8.95 1.42
N VAL A 8 -10.31 -8.76 0.13
CA VAL A 8 -11.04 -7.59 -0.39
C VAL A 8 -12.47 -7.59 0.14
N THR A 9 -12.89 -6.50 0.75
CA THR A 9 -14.26 -6.27 1.23
C THR A 9 -15.04 -5.32 0.35
N ARG A 10 -14.35 -4.32 -0.23
CA ARG A 10 -14.93 -3.30 -1.12
C ARG A 10 -13.93 -2.97 -2.22
N CYS A 11 -14.39 -2.75 -3.43
CA CYS A 11 -13.50 -2.49 -4.55
C CYS A 11 -14.15 -1.62 -5.64
N SER A 12 -13.29 -1.00 -6.43
CA SER A 12 -13.60 -0.28 -7.66
C SER A 12 -12.40 -0.40 -8.61
N THR A 13 -12.50 0.17 -9.80
CA THR A 13 -11.33 0.25 -10.71
C THR A 13 -10.25 1.21 -10.20
N GLN A 14 -10.56 2.09 -9.25
CA GLN A 14 -9.61 3.03 -8.66
C GLN A 14 -8.85 2.47 -7.45
N GLY A 15 -9.29 1.34 -6.90
CA GLY A 15 -8.66 0.73 -5.74
C GLY A 15 -9.57 -0.25 -5.01
N PHE A 16 -9.10 -0.69 -3.86
CA PHE A 16 -9.84 -1.65 -3.03
C PHE A 16 -9.56 -1.42 -1.55
N VAL A 17 -10.49 -1.94 -0.77
CA VAL A 17 -10.42 -1.97 0.69
C VAL A 17 -10.45 -3.43 1.11
N GLY A 18 -9.69 -3.80 2.11
CA GLY A 18 -9.65 -5.16 2.60
C GLY A 18 -9.57 -5.24 4.11
N ALA A 19 -10.04 -6.37 4.65
CA ALA A 19 -9.95 -6.68 6.06
C ALA A 19 -8.76 -7.61 6.32
N VAL A 20 -7.97 -7.26 7.33
CA VAL A 20 -6.80 -7.99 7.83
C VAL A 20 -7.07 -8.39 9.27
N ARG A 21 -6.74 -9.63 9.65
CA ARG A 21 -7.01 -10.12 11.02
C ARG A 21 -6.03 -9.60 12.05
N GLN A 22 -4.78 -9.47 11.66
CA GLN A 22 -3.69 -9.10 12.57
C GLN A 22 -2.67 -8.30 11.80
N LEU A 23 -2.17 -7.22 12.41
CA LEU A 23 -0.95 -6.59 11.95
C LEU A 23 0.21 -7.46 12.46
N ASP A 24 0.83 -8.19 11.57
CA ASP A 24 2.19 -8.64 11.81
C ASP A 24 3.07 -7.38 11.92
N PRO A 25 4.04 -7.31 12.85
CA PRO A 25 4.91 -6.13 12.96
C PRO A 25 5.52 -5.67 11.63
N GLU A 26 5.57 -6.53 10.65
CA GLU A 26 6.22 -6.26 9.36
C GLU A 26 5.25 -5.93 8.22
N THR A 27 3.94 -6.27 8.29
CA THR A 27 3.01 -6.05 7.15
C THR A 27 1.54 -6.01 7.54
N PRO A 28 0.69 -5.25 6.82
CA PRO A 28 1.06 -4.26 5.81
C PRO A 28 1.49 -2.94 6.44
N THR A 29 2.36 -2.19 5.78
CA THR A 29 2.73 -0.83 6.15
C THR A 29 2.18 0.17 5.12
N PHE A 30 2.14 1.44 5.51
CA PHE A 30 1.82 2.53 4.59
C PHE A 30 2.80 2.55 3.40
N GLY A 31 2.29 2.53 2.17
CA GLY A 31 3.10 2.45 0.95
C GLY A 31 3.39 1.02 0.47
N THR A 32 2.96 -0.02 1.19
CA THR A 32 3.08 -1.41 0.72
C THR A 32 2.37 -1.60 -0.62
N LEU A 33 3.08 -2.20 -1.58
CA LEU A 33 2.48 -2.65 -2.84
C LEU A 33 1.89 -4.05 -2.65
N CYS A 34 0.63 -4.20 -2.98
CA CYS A 34 -0.08 -5.47 -2.90
C CYS A 34 -0.90 -5.71 -4.17
N LYS A 35 -1.31 -6.94 -4.39
CA LYS A 35 -2.14 -7.32 -5.54
C LYS A 35 -3.37 -8.10 -5.10
N ALA A 36 -4.46 -7.94 -5.85
CA ALA A 36 -5.68 -8.71 -5.69
C ALA A 36 -6.22 -9.13 -7.06
N GLU A 37 -6.73 -10.37 -7.13
CA GLU A 37 -7.27 -10.93 -8.37
C GLU A 37 -8.51 -10.16 -8.83
N ALA A 38 -8.56 -9.81 -10.11
CA ALA A 38 -9.70 -9.16 -10.74
C ALA A 38 -10.61 -10.18 -11.44
N GLN A 39 -11.83 -9.75 -11.77
CA GLN A 39 -12.77 -10.58 -12.50
C GLN A 39 -12.19 -11.01 -13.85
N GLY A 40 -12.18 -12.31 -14.11
CA GLY A 40 -11.62 -12.88 -15.33
C GLY A 40 -10.39 -13.77 -15.10
N GLY A 41 -9.88 -13.84 -13.86
CA GLY A 41 -8.89 -14.86 -13.44
C GLY A 41 -7.43 -14.61 -13.86
N ASN A 42 -7.18 -13.82 -14.90
CA ASN A 42 -5.83 -13.60 -15.42
C ASN A 42 -5.29 -12.19 -15.16
N ILE A 43 -6.01 -11.42 -14.35
CA ILE A 43 -5.63 -10.03 -14.04
C ILE A 43 -5.49 -9.88 -12.54
N TYR A 44 -4.40 -9.27 -12.10
CA TYR A 44 -4.20 -8.84 -10.71
C TYR A 44 -4.10 -7.33 -10.68
N VAL A 45 -4.98 -6.67 -9.93
CA VAL A 45 -4.87 -5.23 -9.67
C VAL A 45 -3.75 -5.00 -8.69
N VAL A 46 -2.81 -4.14 -9.02
CA VAL A 46 -1.73 -3.71 -8.11
C VAL A 46 -2.18 -2.46 -7.39
N GLY A 47 -2.20 -2.52 -6.07
CA GLY A 47 -2.56 -1.41 -5.20
C GLY A 47 -1.40 -0.96 -4.33
N ALA A 48 -1.36 0.35 -4.02
CA ALA A 48 -0.51 0.93 -3.00
C ALA A 48 -1.34 1.25 -1.76
N VAL A 49 -0.97 0.70 -0.61
CA VAL A 49 -1.69 0.91 0.66
C VAL A 49 -1.48 2.34 1.14
N TYR A 50 -2.56 3.12 1.20
CA TYR A 50 -2.53 4.53 1.60
C TYR A 50 -3.19 4.80 2.95
N ASP A 51 -3.91 3.83 3.50
CA ASP A 51 -4.53 3.93 4.81
C ASP A 51 -4.61 2.57 5.49
N ILE A 52 -4.39 2.56 6.79
CA ILE A 52 -4.52 1.40 7.67
C ILE A 52 -5.30 1.87 8.87
N SER A 53 -6.53 1.44 9.00
CA SER A 53 -7.44 1.88 10.03
C SER A 53 -8.00 0.71 10.83
N ILE A 54 -8.33 1.01 12.08
CA ILE A 54 -9.00 0.08 12.97
C ILE A 54 -10.37 0.69 13.22
N GLU A 55 -11.42 -0.02 12.78
CA GLU A 55 -12.76 0.43 13.06
C GLU A 55 -13.04 0.45 14.57
N ASP A 56 -14.07 1.20 14.93
CA ASP A 56 -14.51 1.39 16.29
C ASP A 56 -14.72 0.05 17.02
N ASP A 57 -13.92 -0.18 18.04
CA ASP A 57 -13.99 -1.34 18.90
C ASP A 57 -14.70 -0.95 20.21
N PRO A 58 -15.98 -1.33 20.40
CA PRO A 58 -16.73 -1.02 21.60
C PRO A 58 -16.05 -1.52 22.89
N PHE A 59 -15.33 -2.64 22.83
CA PHE A 59 -14.59 -3.17 23.96
C PHE A 59 -13.37 -2.30 24.29
N ALA A 60 -12.56 -1.94 23.28
CA ALA A 60 -11.42 -1.05 23.46
C ALA A 60 -11.87 0.31 24.03
N ARG A 61 -13.01 0.84 23.57
CA ARG A 61 -13.61 2.07 24.08
C ARG A 61 -14.01 1.92 25.56
N HIS A 62 -14.61 0.80 25.94
CA HIS A 62 -14.98 0.52 27.32
C HIS A 62 -13.75 0.39 28.23
N VAL A 63 -12.73 -0.35 27.81
CA VAL A 63 -11.47 -0.52 28.55
C VAL A 63 -10.73 0.82 28.69
N ALA A 64 -10.64 1.62 27.63
CA ALA A 64 -10.00 2.93 27.66
C ALA A 64 -10.69 3.94 28.58
N SER A 65 -12.00 3.81 28.77
CA SER A 65 -12.79 4.67 29.68
C SER A 65 -12.85 4.17 31.12
N SER A 66 -12.34 2.97 31.41
CA SER A 66 -12.33 2.40 32.79
C SER A 66 -11.09 2.86 33.55
N GLU A 67 -11.27 3.29 34.79
CA GLU A 67 -10.17 3.71 35.69
C GLU A 67 -9.22 2.55 36.10
N ARG A 68 -9.58 1.30 35.82
CA ARG A 68 -8.86 0.09 36.21
C ARG A 68 -8.67 -0.89 35.07
N ALA A 69 -8.15 -0.41 33.94
CA ALA A 69 -7.76 -1.34 32.87
C ALA A 69 -6.60 -2.23 33.36
N ASN A 70 -6.85 -3.54 33.48
CA ASN A 70 -5.81 -4.50 33.84
C ASN A 70 -4.95 -4.79 32.61
N SER A 71 -3.62 -4.77 32.78
CA SER A 71 -2.65 -5.06 31.69
C SER A 71 -2.87 -6.43 31.03
N GLU A 72 -3.37 -7.42 31.77
CA GLU A 72 -3.71 -8.73 31.21
C GLU A 72 -4.91 -8.67 30.27
N GLN A 73 -5.95 -7.90 30.63
CA GLN A 73 -7.13 -7.71 29.76
C GLN A 73 -6.77 -6.98 28.45
N ILE A 74 -5.87 -6.00 28.55
CA ILE A 74 -5.37 -5.29 27.37
C ILE A 74 -4.58 -6.24 26.48
N ALA A 75 -3.67 -7.03 27.06
CA ALA A 75 -2.85 -7.98 26.32
C ALA A 75 -3.72 -9.08 25.64
N ASP A 76 -4.71 -9.63 26.38
CA ASP A 76 -5.63 -10.62 25.82
C ASP A 76 -6.45 -10.05 24.68
N HIS A 77 -6.91 -8.81 24.79
CA HIS A 77 -7.65 -8.14 23.71
C HIS A 77 -6.79 -7.89 22.47
N VAL A 78 -5.52 -7.50 22.64
CA VAL A 78 -4.59 -7.31 21.51
C VAL A 78 -4.35 -8.60 20.77
N VAL A 79 -4.21 -9.74 21.48
CA VAL A 79 -3.96 -11.07 20.89
C VAL A 79 -5.23 -11.64 20.26
N ASN A 80 -6.40 -11.49 20.91
CA ASN A 80 -7.67 -12.08 20.49
C ASN A 80 -8.61 -11.08 19.81
N ARG A 81 -8.06 -10.03 19.18
CA ARG A 81 -8.84 -8.99 18.52
C ARG A 81 -9.84 -9.60 17.51
N GLN A 82 -11.11 -9.30 17.70
CA GLN A 82 -12.19 -9.71 16.79
C GLN A 82 -12.48 -8.64 15.72
N THR A 83 -12.14 -7.37 16.00
CA THR A 83 -12.35 -6.26 15.05
C THR A 83 -11.27 -6.31 13.98
N PRO A 84 -11.63 -6.46 12.70
CA PRO A 84 -10.68 -6.49 11.62
C PRO A 84 -10.00 -5.13 11.46
N ILE A 85 -8.73 -5.17 11.04
CA ILE A 85 -8.01 -3.98 10.60
C ILE A 85 -8.37 -3.77 9.14
N GLU A 86 -8.81 -2.56 8.80
CA GLU A 86 -9.12 -2.19 7.43
C GLU A 86 -7.90 -1.57 6.77
N ILE A 87 -7.56 -2.04 5.57
CA ILE A 87 -6.55 -1.43 4.72
C ILE A 87 -7.19 -0.89 3.46
N SER A 88 -6.79 0.31 3.05
CA SER A 88 -7.23 0.93 1.81
C SER A 88 -6.05 1.06 0.85
N ALA A 89 -6.23 0.61 -0.40
CA ALA A 89 -5.22 0.65 -1.44
C ALA A 89 -5.75 1.34 -2.70
N ILE A 90 -4.95 2.27 -3.24
CA ILE A 90 -5.21 2.87 -4.55
C ILE A 90 -4.60 2.00 -5.65
N ALA A 91 -5.35 1.76 -6.75
CA ALA A 91 -4.83 1.04 -7.92
C ALA A 91 -3.76 1.89 -8.63
N VAL A 92 -2.54 1.36 -8.70
CA VAL A 92 -1.41 1.99 -9.40
C VAL A 92 -1.07 1.32 -10.72
N GLY A 93 -1.78 0.24 -11.04
CA GLY A 93 -1.65 -0.53 -12.26
C GLY A 93 -2.27 -1.91 -12.12
N TYR A 94 -1.98 -2.77 -13.07
CA TYR A 94 -2.39 -4.17 -13.02
C TYR A 94 -1.40 -5.08 -13.73
N ILE A 95 -1.45 -6.37 -13.41
CA ILE A 95 -0.66 -7.43 -14.04
C ILE A 95 -1.62 -8.27 -14.88
N LYS A 96 -1.27 -8.51 -16.13
CA LYS A 96 -1.98 -9.41 -17.03
C LYS A 96 -0.97 -10.19 -17.86
N ASP A 97 -1.11 -11.51 -17.92
CA ASP A 97 -0.22 -12.40 -18.68
C ASP A 97 1.28 -12.08 -18.40
N GLU A 98 1.63 -11.96 -17.10
CA GLU A 98 2.98 -11.60 -16.60
C GLU A 98 3.52 -10.24 -17.06
N LYS A 99 2.68 -9.37 -17.65
CA LYS A 99 3.04 -8.02 -18.07
C LYS A 99 2.43 -6.98 -17.14
N TYR A 100 3.16 -5.91 -16.91
CA TYR A 100 2.76 -4.78 -16.09
C TYR A 100 2.12 -3.68 -16.94
N PHE A 101 0.99 -3.17 -16.47
CA PHE A 101 0.26 -2.07 -17.08
C PHE A 101 0.03 -0.96 -16.05
N PHE A 102 0.36 0.26 -16.41
CA PHE A 102 0.32 1.44 -15.54
C PHE A 102 -0.89 2.34 -15.81
N SER A 103 -2.02 1.73 -16.06
CA SER A 103 -3.33 2.37 -16.22
C SER A 103 -4.33 1.74 -15.27
N LEU A 104 -5.53 2.33 -15.18
CA LEU A 104 -6.59 1.70 -14.38
C LEU A 104 -6.91 0.32 -14.93
N PRO A 105 -7.17 -0.66 -14.05
CA PRO A 105 -7.56 -2.00 -14.47
C PRO A 105 -8.91 -1.96 -15.21
N PRO A 106 -9.13 -2.83 -16.19
CA PRO A 106 -10.39 -2.87 -16.92
C PRO A 106 -11.58 -3.29 -16.04
N GLN A 107 -11.32 -3.98 -14.94
CA GLN A 107 -12.31 -4.44 -13.97
C GLN A 107 -11.75 -4.35 -12.55
N PRO A 108 -12.60 -4.12 -11.54
CA PRO A 108 -12.16 -4.13 -10.14
C PRO A 108 -11.73 -5.53 -9.70
N PRO A 109 -11.00 -5.63 -8.57
CA PRO A 109 -10.76 -6.91 -7.92
C PRO A 109 -12.06 -7.64 -7.57
N LEU A 110 -11.99 -8.95 -7.42
CA LEU A 110 -13.09 -9.73 -6.87
C LEU A 110 -13.31 -9.41 -5.39
N THR A 111 -14.55 -9.28 -4.98
CA THR A 111 -14.88 -9.30 -3.55
C THR A 111 -14.46 -10.66 -2.97
N MET A 112 -13.85 -10.65 -1.78
CA MET A 112 -13.24 -11.81 -1.10
C MET A 112 -11.97 -12.35 -1.76
N ALA A 113 -11.47 -11.74 -2.85
CA ALA A 113 -10.14 -12.05 -3.36
C ALA A 113 -9.07 -11.84 -2.27
N GLU A 114 -8.04 -12.66 -2.31
CA GLU A 114 -6.88 -12.53 -1.42
C GLU A 114 -6.10 -11.27 -1.76
N ILE A 115 -5.65 -10.57 -0.72
CA ILE A 115 -4.73 -9.45 -0.84
C ILE A 115 -3.35 -10.00 -0.53
N ILE A 116 -2.48 -9.97 -1.53
CA ILE A 116 -1.15 -10.57 -1.47
C ILE A 116 -0.11 -9.45 -1.65
N PRO A 117 0.79 -9.21 -0.68
CA PRO A 117 1.91 -8.29 -0.89
C PRO A 117 2.76 -8.72 -2.09
N LEU A 118 3.25 -7.77 -2.86
CA LEU A 118 4.24 -8.07 -3.89
C LEU A 118 5.53 -8.53 -3.23
N THR A 119 6.15 -9.56 -3.79
CA THR A 119 7.52 -9.97 -3.42
C THR A 119 8.53 -8.91 -3.88
N ASP A 120 9.72 -8.89 -3.28
CA ASP A 120 10.80 -7.96 -3.67
C ASP A 120 11.08 -8.02 -5.18
N ALA A 121 11.10 -9.22 -5.76
CA ALA A 121 11.30 -9.41 -7.20
C ALA A 121 10.17 -8.76 -8.03
N GLU A 122 8.91 -8.91 -7.60
CA GLU A 122 7.77 -8.27 -8.25
C GLU A 122 7.80 -6.74 -8.07
N ILE A 123 8.19 -6.25 -6.89
CA ILE A 123 8.36 -4.81 -6.64
C ILE A 123 9.44 -4.24 -7.56
N ILE A 124 10.60 -4.88 -7.64
CA ILE A 124 11.70 -4.47 -8.52
C ILE A 124 11.22 -4.42 -9.98
N ALA A 125 10.53 -5.46 -10.44
CA ALA A 125 10.03 -5.55 -11.81
C ALA A 125 8.93 -4.51 -12.10
N PHE A 126 7.94 -4.37 -11.21
CA PHE A 126 6.86 -3.39 -11.36
C PHE A 126 7.37 -1.94 -11.32
N THR A 127 8.39 -1.67 -10.52
CA THR A 127 8.95 -0.33 -10.34
C THR A 127 10.27 -0.11 -11.09
N ALA A 128 10.59 -0.95 -12.08
CA ALA A 128 11.80 -0.82 -12.90
C ALA A 128 11.87 0.51 -13.66
N GLY A 129 10.71 0.98 -14.16
CA GLY A 129 10.51 2.36 -14.62
C GLY A 129 9.73 3.15 -13.57
N PHE A 130 9.26 4.32 -13.95
CA PHE A 130 8.52 5.23 -13.07
C PHE A 130 7.11 5.53 -13.58
N GLU A 131 6.56 4.65 -14.40
CA GLU A 131 5.26 4.81 -15.06
C GLU A 131 4.08 4.76 -14.07
N PHE A 132 4.28 4.22 -12.88
CA PHE A 132 3.29 4.21 -11.79
C PHE A 132 3.17 5.55 -11.07
N ILE A 133 4.21 6.41 -11.12
CA ILE A 133 4.25 7.69 -10.38
C ILE A 133 3.12 8.66 -10.78
N PRO A 134 2.73 8.83 -12.04
CA PRO A 134 1.64 9.73 -12.40
C PRO A 134 0.34 9.44 -11.63
N THR A 135 0.00 8.18 -11.41
CA THR A 135 -1.18 7.79 -10.63
C THR A 135 -1.07 8.23 -9.17
N LEU A 136 0.10 8.04 -8.55
CA LEU A 136 0.35 8.47 -7.17
C LEU A 136 0.32 10.01 -7.02
N ILE A 137 0.94 10.73 -7.95
CA ILE A 137 0.93 12.21 -7.95
C ILE A 137 -0.49 12.73 -8.12
N ASN A 138 -1.31 12.13 -8.99
CA ASN A 138 -2.71 12.51 -9.20
C ASN A 138 -3.60 12.19 -7.99
N PHE A 139 -3.25 11.20 -7.19
CA PHE A 139 -3.94 10.88 -5.93
C PHE A 139 -3.72 11.96 -4.86
N ARG A 140 -2.74 12.86 -5.07
CA ARG A 140 -2.43 14.00 -4.20
C ARG A 140 -2.05 13.65 -2.77
N ASN A 141 -1.46 12.48 -2.57
CA ASN A 141 -0.84 12.07 -1.30
C ASN A 141 0.68 11.90 -1.51
N ASP A 142 1.42 12.96 -1.23
CA ASP A 142 2.87 12.98 -1.46
C ASP A 142 3.63 12.07 -0.47
N GLU A 143 3.07 11.85 0.73
CA GLU A 143 3.60 10.86 1.67
C GLU A 143 3.54 9.45 1.08
N LEU A 144 2.42 9.10 0.41
CA LEU A 144 2.27 7.81 -0.24
C LEU A 144 3.30 7.65 -1.36
N THR A 145 3.46 8.69 -2.20
CA THR A 145 4.44 8.66 -3.29
C THR A 145 5.85 8.42 -2.76
N ALA A 146 6.23 9.14 -1.70
CA ALA A 146 7.53 8.97 -1.06
C ALA A 146 7.69 7.59 -0.41
N ALA A 147 6.65 7.09 0.29
CA ALA A 147 6.69 5.79 0.94
C ALA A 147 6.85 4.65 -0.08
N VAL A 148 6.10 4.67 -1.18
CA VAL A 148 6.22 3.67 -2.26
C VAL A 148 7.62 3.70 -2.88
N LEU A 149 8.19 4.88 -3.14
CA LEU A 149 9.54 5.00 -3.68
C LEU A 149 10.61 4.47 -2.72
N ARG A 150 10.49 4.77 -1.41
CA ARG A 150 11.42 4.24 -0.40
C ARG A 150 11.30 2.72 -0.27
N ALA A 151 10.09 2.19 -0.18
CA ALA A 151 9.86 0.75 -0.13
C ALA A 151 10.43 0.04 -1.37
N ALA A 152 10.19 0.59 -2.55
CA ALA A 152 10.76 0.06 -3.79
C ALA A 152 12.30 0.14 -3.83
N ALA A 153 12.90 1.18 -3.23
CA ALA A 153 14.36 1.26 -3.11
C ALA A 153 14.91 0.18 -2.18
N GLN A 154 14.25 -0.06 -1.03
CA GLN A 154 14.70 -1.05 -0.05
C GLN A 154 14.74 -2.49 -0.59
N CYS A 155 13.90 -2.82 -1.58
CA CYS A 155 13.95 -4.12 -2.25
C CYS A 155 15.17 -4.28 -3.18
N ARG A 156 15.95 -3.22 -3.40
CA ARG A 156 17.13 -3.21 -4.28
C ARG A 156 18.42 -3.33 -3.48
N PRO A 157 19.54 -3.78 -4.11
CA PRO A 157 20.86 -3.73 -3.48
C PRO A 157 21.19 -2.31 -2.99
N GLU A 158 21.84 -2.20 -1.84
CA GLU A 158 22.16 -0.90 -1.21
C GLU A 158 22.86 0.08 -2.17
N SER A 159 23.75 -0.45 -3.01
CA SER A 159 24.46 0.32 -4.05
C SER A 159 23.53 0.97 -5.10
N GLU A 160 22.32 0.46 -5.29
CA GLU A 160 21.37 0.93 -6.30
C GLU A 160 20.27 1.82 -5.71
N GLN A 161 20.03 1.75 -4.40
CA GLN A 161 18.92 2.43 -3.72
C GLN A 161 18.96 3.95 -3.97
N HIS A 162 20.11 4.57 -3.74
CA HIS A 162 20.28 6.01 -3.93
C HIS A 162 20.03 6.43 -5.39
N TYR A 163 20.55 5.66 -6.34
CA TYR A 163 20.36 5.93 -7.77
C TYR A 163 18.88 5.81 -8.18
N TYR A 164 18.20 4.79 -7.66
CA TYR A 164 16.77 4.61 -7.88
C TYR A 164 15.94 5.78 -7.33
N LEU A 165 16.20 6.22 -6.09
CA LEU A 165 15.51 7.37 -5.48
C LEU A 165 15.77 8.67 -6.26
N GLN A 166 16.98 8.89 -6.78
CA GLN A 166 17.26 10.01 -7.67
C GLN A 166 16.44 9.96 -8.96
N GLY A 167 16.32 8.77 -9.57
CA GLY A 167 15.48 8.53 -10.74
C GLY A 167 14.00 8.87 -10.47
N GLY A 168 13.47 8.38 -9.35
CA GLY A 168 12.11 8.70 -8.87
C GLY A 168 11.89 10.19 -8.65
N GLY A 169 12.84 10.86 -8.01
CA GLY A 169 12.81 12.32 -7.82
C GLY A 169 12.77 13.09 -9.13
N ARG A 170 13.54 12.67 -10.14
CA ARG A 170 13.50 13.27 -11.50
C ARG A 170 12.16 13.02 -12.20
N ALA A 171 11.57 11.85 -12.02
CA ALA A 171 10.25 11.55 -12.57
C ALA A 171 9.17 12.43 -11.93
N CYS A 172 9.19 12.60 -10.62
CA CYS A 172 8.30 13.53 -9.90
C CYS A 172 8.50 14.98 -10.36
N ALA A 173 9.74 15.43 -10.56
CA ALA A 173 10.05 16.79 -11.02
C ALA A 173 9.47 17.10 -12.41
N ARG A 174 9.42 16.13 -13.31
CA ARG A 174 8.78 16.30 -14.64
C ARG A 174 7.27 16.48 -14.55
N LEU A 175 6.62 15.86 -13.54
CA LEU A 175 5.17 15.93 -13.35
C LEU A 175 4.73 17.16 -12.54
N LEU A 176 5.61 17.65 -11.66
CA LEU A 176 5.35 18.78 -10.76
C LEU A 176 6.15 20.03 -11.19
N ASN A 177 6.43 20.18 -12.49
CA ASN A 177 7.23 21.27 -13.04
C ASN A 177 6.65 22.68 -12.78
N GLU A 178 5.35 22.77 -12.53
CA GLU A 178 4.62 24.02 -12.22
C GLU A 178 4.35 24.20 -10.72
N ASP A 179 4.61 23.18 -9.88
CA ASP A 179 4.36 23.18 -8.43
C ASP A 179 5.66 22.92 -7.66
N PHE A 180 6.54 23.90 -7.65
CA PHE A 180 7.84 23.79 -7.01
C PHE A 180 7.76 23.57 -5.50
N VAL A 181 6.76 24.15 -4.81
CA VAL A 181 6.60 24.00 -3.37
C VAL A 181 6.25 22.54 -3.01
N ARG A 182 5.34 21.97 -3.77
CA ARG A 182 4.97 20.56 -3.62
C ARG A 182 6.12 19.63 -3.98
N LEU A 183 6.85 19.95 -5.06
CA LEU A 183 8.03 19.17 -5.48
C LEU A 183 9.10 19.18 -4.39
N GLU A 184 9.45 20.34 -3.84
CA GLU A 184 10.45 20.45 -2.78
C GLU A 184 10.06 19.61 -1.56
N THR A 185 8.82 19.71 -1.12
CA THR A 185 8.28 18.91 -0.02
C THR A 185 8.39 17.41 -0.30
N LEU A 186 8.01 16.97 -1.48
CA LEU A 186 8.09 15.57 -1.89
C LEU A 186 9.53 15.06 -1.92
N ILE A 187 10.46 15.85 -2.48
CA ILE A 187 11.89 15.48 -2.54
C ILE A 187 12.48 15.32 -1.13
N GLN A 188 12.09 16.17 -0.17
CA GLN A 188 12.53 16.01 1.22
C GLN A 188 12.04 14.70 1.86
N ARG A 189 10.83 14.25 1.50
CA ARG A 189 10.24 12.99 1.99
C ARG A 189 10.82 11.74 1.34
N ILE A 190 11.30 11.83 0.09
CA ILE A 190 11.95 10.72 -0.62
C ILE A 190 13.34 10.42 -0.06
N LYS A 191 14.01 11.40 0.51
CA LYS A 191 15.33 11.19 1.13
C LYS A 191 15.22 10.14 2.25
N PRO A 192 16.19 9.20 2.33
CA PRO A 192 16.24 8.20 3.39
C PRO A 192 16.45 8.85 4.76
#